data_64b7363da362ed3d2cec0742ce30c1e0
#
_entry.id   64b7363da362ed3d2cec0742ce30c1e0
#
_cell.length_a   1.000
_cell.length_b   1.000
_cell.length_c   1.000
_cell.angle_alpha   90.00
_cell.angle_beta   90.00
_cell.angle_gamma   90.00
#
_symmetry.space_group_name_H-M   'P 1'
#
loop_
_entity.id
_entity.type
_entity.pdbx_description
1 polymer ?
#
loop_
_entity_poly.entity_id
_entity_poly.type
_entity_poly.pdbx_seq_one_letter_code
_entity_poly.pdbx_strand_id
1 'polypeptide(L)'
;MAKVRKSAVQIRFEILEYLFFNSKPQLRTVIWRKSTNVSYDDFLKHLAFLEERKLTKESADGYCTLTDEGRKLYVELRKSLPSIL
;
A
#
# COMPACT_ATOMS: atom_id res chain seq x y z
N MET A 1 27.91 -7.31 2.49
CA MET A 1 27.05 -6.23 2.99
C MET A 1 25.61 -6.65 3.06
N ALA A 2 24.99 -6.43 4.17
CA ALA A 2 23.61 -6.86 4.36
C ALA A 2 22.66 -5.95 3.61
N LYS A 3 21.70 -6.54 2.91
CA LYS A 3 20.63 -5.76 2.30
C LYS A 3 19.65 -5.33 3.38
N VAL A 4 19.30 -4.08 3.38
CA VAL A 4 18.27 -3.60 4.27
C VAL A 4 16.93 -4.04 3.69
N ARG A 5 16.24 -4.92 4.39
CA ARG A 5 14.91 -5.34 3.98
C ARG A 5 13.89 -4.35 4.49
N LYS A 6 12.95 -4.01 3.62
CA LYS A 6 11.83 -3.19 4.05
C LYS A 6 10.95 -4.00 5.00
N SER A 7 10.49 -3.37 6.06
CA SER A 7 9.55 -4.00 6.97
C SER A 7 8.18 -4.14 6.30
N ALA A 8 7.37 -5.05 6.83
CA ALA A 8 5.99 -5.21 6.35
C ALA A 8 5.22 -3.90 6.47
N VAL A 9 5.42 -3.18 7.56
CA VAL A 9 4.75 -1.89 7.77
C VAL A 9 5.15 -0.89 6.69
N GLN A 10 6.43 -0.84 6.35
CA GLN A 10 6.92 0.08 5.33
C GLN A 10 6.33 -0.24 3.95
N ILE A 11 6.29 -1.52 3.59
CA ILE A 11 5.74 -1.93 2.30
C ILE A 11 4.25 -1.57 2.23
N ARG A 12 3.50 -1.86 3.29
CA ARG A 12 2.08 -1.54 3.36
C ARG A 12 1.85 -0.04 3.31
N PHE A 13 2.69 0.72 3.99
CA PHE A 13 2.62 2.17 3.94
C PHE A 13 2.85 2.69 2.52
N GLU A 14 3.82 2.14 1.81
CA GLU A 14 4.10 2.54 0.43
C GLU A 14 2.90 2.29 -0.49
N ILE A 15 2.22 1.16 -0.30
CA ILE A 15 1.02 0.86 -1.09
C ILE A 15 -0.08 1.87 -0.80
N LEU A 16 -0.32 2.13 0.49
CA LEU A 16 -1.34 3.10 0.89
C LEU A 16 -1.01 4.49 0.36
N GLU A 17 0.26 4.88 0.43
CA GLU A 17 0.71 6.19 -0.05
C GLU A 17 0.46 6.34 -1.55
N TYR A 18 0.83 5.32 -2.32
CA TYR A 18 0.62 5.38 -3.76
C TYR A 18 -0.87 5.55 -4.09
N LEU A 19 -1.73 4.76 -3.43
CA LEU A 19 -3.16 4.83 -3.67
C LEU A 19 -3.77 6.13 -3.16
N PHE A 20 -3.20 6.70 -2.12
CA PHE A 20 -3.66 7.99 -1.59
C PHE A 20 -3.43 9.11 -2.61
N PHE A 21 -2.27 9.12 -3.25
CA PHE A 21 -1.92 10.15 -4.22
C PHE A 21 -2.40 9.84 -5.63
N ASN A 22 -2.89 8.62 -5.87
CA ASN A 22 -3.40 8.20 -7.18
C ASN A 22 -4.81 7.66 -6.99
N SER A 23 -5.77 8.57 -6.90
CA SER A 23 -7.14 8.22 -6.54
C SER A 23 -7.90 7.46 -7.61
N LYS A 24 -7.42 7.47 -8.84
CA LYS A 24 -8.05 6.68 -9.90
C LYS A 24 -7.81 5.18 -9.65
N PRO A 25 -8.78 4.33 -9.97
CA PRO A 25 -8.56 2.88 -9.82
C PRO A 25 -7.35 2.41 -10.61
N GLN A 26 -6.56 1.54 -9.99
CA GLN A 26 -5.28 1.08 -10.55
C GLN A 26 -5.24 -0.44 -10.59
N LEU A 27 -4.64 -1.00 -11.62
CA LEU A 27 -4.39 -2.44 -11.68
C LEU A 27 -3.30 -2.81 -10.69
N ARG A 28 -3.34 -4.04 -10.17
CA ARG A 28 -2.37 -4.54 -9.21
C ARG A 28 -0.94 -4.39 -9.71
N THR A 29 -0.69 -4.74 -10.96
CA THR A 29 0.66 -4.68 -11.51
C THR A 29 1.20 -3.26 -11.56
N VAL A 30 0.34 -2.30 -11.83
CA VAL A 30 0.73 -0.88 -11.85
C VAL A 30 1.08 -0.41 -10.44
N ILE A 31 0.24 -0.76 -9.47
CA ILE A 31 0.47 -0.41 -8.07
C ILE A 31 1.80 -1.01 -7.62
N TRP A 32 2.01 -2.30 -7.91
CA TRP A 32 3.23 -3.00 -7.55
C TRP A 32 4.47 -2.28 -8.10
N ARG A 33 4.46 -1.99 -9.38
CA ARG A 33 5.63 -1.39 -10.02
C ARG A 33 5.92 0.02 -9.53
N LYS A 34 4.89 0.78 -9.21
CA LYS A 34 5.04 2.19 -8.87
C LYS A 34 5.13 2.47 -7.38
N SER A 35 4.67 1.55 -6.54
CA SER A 35 4.63 1.80 -5.09
C SER A 35 5.79 1.17 -4.34
N THR A 36 6.34 0.07 -4.83
CA THR A 36 7.32 -0.66 -4.06
C THR A 36 8.26 -1.43 -4.99
N ASN A 37 9.37 -1.94 -4.43
CA ASN A 37 10.35 -2.71 -5.21
C ASN A 37 10.54 -4.12 -4.67
N VAL A 38 9.52 -4.67 -4.03
CA VAL A 38 9.54 -6.07 -3.59
C VAL A 38 9.03 -6.97 -4.71
N SER A 39 9.14 -8.29 -4.55
CA SER A 39 8.62 -9.21 -5.54
C SER A 39 7.10 -9.09 -5.64
N TYR A 40 6.56 -9.51 -6.78
CA TYR A 40 5.12 -9.45 -6.98
C TYR A 40 4.38 -10.34 -5.98
N ASP A 41 4.96 -11.51 -5.67
CA ASP A 41 4.35 -12.42 -4.68
C ASP A 41 4.27 -11.76 -3.31
N ASP A 42 5.34 -11.09 -2.87
CA ASP A 42 5.33 -10.38 -1.60
C ASP A 42 4.34 -9.23 -1.63
N PHE A 43 4.31 -8.48 -2.72
CA PHE A 43 3.35 -7.40 -2.89
C PHE A 43 1.91 -7.92 -2.72
N LEU A 44 1.58 -9.04 -3.36
CA LEU A 44 0.23 -9.59 -3.27
C LEU A 44 -0.15 -9.97 -1.84
N LYS A 45 0.81 -10.48 -1.07
CA LYS A 45 0.55 -10.81 0.35
C LYS A 45 0.19 -9.55 1.13
N HIS A 46 0.93 -8.47 0.90
CA HIS A 46 0.66 -7.21 1.60
C HIS A 46 -0.63 -6.56 1.12
N LEU A 47 -0.92 -6.65 -0.17
CA LEU A 47 -2.18 -6.13 -0.68
C LEU A 47 -3.36 -6.89 -0.10
N ALA A 48 -3.27 -8.23 -0.03
CA ALA A 48 -4.31 -9.05 0.58
C ALA A 48 -4.53 -8.69 2.05
N PHE A 49 -3.44 -8.42 2.78
CA PHE A 49 -3.53 -7.97 4.17
C PHE A 49 -4.34 -6.68 4.27
N LEU A 50 -4.05 -5.73 3.39
CA LEU A 50 -4.77 -4.45 3.40
C LEU A 50 -6.24 -4.62 3.04
N GLU A 51 -6.53 -5.51 2.09
CA GLU A 51 -7.91 -5.79 1.70
C GLU A 51 -8.70 -6.45 2.82
N GLU A 52 -8.09 -7.38 3.53
CA GLU A 52 -8.73 -8.03 4.67
C GLU A 52 -9.09 -7.02 5.75
N ARG A 53 -8.27 -6.00 5.92
CA ARG A 53 -8.52 -4.94 6.89
C ARG A 53 -9.41 -3.84 6.35
N LYS A 54 -9.91 -4.01 5.13
CA LYS A 54 -10.80 -3.06 4.46
C LYS A 54 -10.17 -1.69 4.28
N LEU A 55 -8.84 -1.68 4.11
CA LEU A 55 -8.09 -0.44 3.83
C LEU A 55 -8.00 -0.19 2.34
N THR A 56 -8.05 -1.24 1.54
CA THR A 56 -8.14 -1.16 0.09
C THR A 56 -9.29 -2.04 -0.36
N LYS A 57 -9.77 -1.80 -1.56
CA LYS A 57 -10.81 -2.63 -2.17
C LYS A 57 -10.50 -2.81 -3.65
N GLU A 58 -10.98 -3.90 -4.20
CA GLU A 58 -10.78 -4.22 -5.60
C GLU A 58 -12.14 -4.43 -6.27
N SER A 59 -12.31 -3.83 -7.46
CA SER A 59 -13.52 -4.01 -8.24
C SER A 59 -13.51 -5.37 -8.95
N ALA A 60 -14.64 -5.75 -9.52
CA ALA A 60 -14.75 -6.97 -10.30
C ALA A 60 -13.78 -7.00 -11.48
N ASP A 61 -13.39 -5.83 -11.98
CA ASP A 61 -12.48 -5.69 -13.10
C ASP A 61 -11.01 -5.75 -12.70
N GLY A 62 -10.71 -5.91 -11.41
CA GLY A 62 -9.33 -6.01 -10.94
C GLY A 62 -8.66 -4.68 -10.65
N TYR A 63 -9.43 -3.62 -10.54
CA TYR A 63 -8.90 -2.29 -10.21
C TYR A 63 -9.00 -2.02 -8.72
N CYS A 64 -7.91 -1.56 -8.13
CA CYS A 64 -7.80 -1.32 -6.69
C CYS A 64 -7.90 0.16 -6.37
N THR A 65 -8.57 0.48 -5.27
CA THR A 65 -8.66 1.83 -4.74
C THR A 65 -8.53 1.79 -3.22
N LEU A 66 -8.20 2.95 -2.67
CA LEU A 66 -8.13 3.13 -1.22
C LEU A 66 -9.55 3.34 -0.69
N THR A 67 -9.85 2.72 0.45
CA THR A 67 -11.12 2.96 1.14
C THR A 67 -11.01 4.21 2.01
N ASP A 68 -12.13 4.66 2.58
CA ASP A 68 -12.11 5.78 3.52
C ASP A 68 -11.28 5.45 4.75
N GLU A 69 -11.38 4.22 5.25
CA GLU A 69 -10.56 3.76 6.36
C GLU A 69 -9.08 3.78 6.00
N GLY A 70 -8.76 3.37 4.77
CA GLY A 70 -7.39 3.41 4.29
C GLY A 70 -6.82 4.82 4.24
N ARG A 71 -7.64 5.78 3.80
CA ARG A 71 -7.23 7.19 3.79
C ARG A 71 -6.96 7.70 5.19
N LYS A 72 -7.84 7.41 6.12
CA LYS A 72 -7.67 7.84 7.51
C LYS A 72 -6.41 7.26 8.11
N LEU A 73 -6.19 5.96 7.88
CA LEU A 73 -5.00 5.31 8.40
C LEU A 73 -3.73 5.91 7.81
N TYR A 74 -3.71 6.15 6.50
CA TYR A 74 -2.54 6.74 5.86
C TYR A 74 -2.21 8.11 6.46
N VAL A 75 -3.22 8.95 6.64
CA VAL A 75 -3.02 10.28 7.22
C VAL A 75 -2.45 10.17 8.64
N GLU A 76 -2.95 9.24 9.44
CA GLU A 76 -2.44 9.01 10.79
C GLU A 76 -0.99 8.52 10.78
N LEU A 77 -0.68 7.56 9.91
CA LEU A 77 0.69 7.05 9.78
C LEU A 77 1.65 8.14 9.34
N ARG A 78 1.23 8.97 8.40
CA ARG A 78 2.05 10.06 7.91
C ARG A 78 2.38 11.07 8.99
N LYS A 79 1.43 11.35 9.87
CA LYS A 79 1.66 12.26 10.99
C LYS A 79 2.70 11.71 11.96
N SER A 80 2.74 10.40 12.13
CA SER A 80 3.65 9.74 13.06
C SER A 80 5.06 9.60 12.53
N LEU A 81 5.22 9.41 11.22
CA LEU A 81 6.52 9.15 10.62
C LEU A 81 7.57 10.22 10.88
N PRO A 82 7.26 11.53 10.76
CA PRO A 82 8.27 12.56 11.01
C PRO A 82 8.83 12.52 12.44
N SER A 83 8.06 12.10 13.41
CA SER A 83 8.56 12.01 14.78
C SER A 83 9.43 10.78 15.01
N ILE A 84 9.37 9.80 14.13
CA ILE A 84 10.21 8.61 14.20
C ILE A 84 11.56 8.88 13.50
N LEU A 85 11.51 9.65 12.45
CA LEU A 85 12.69 9.99 11.67
C LEU A 85 13.42 11.17 12.27
#